data_a2d3e3e4745d202046a35e5f1eeade72
#
_entry.id   a2d3e3e4745d202046a35e5f1eeade72
#
_cell.length_a   1.000
_cell.length_b   1.000
_cell.length_c   1.000
_cell.angle_alpha   90.00
_cell.angle_beta   90.00
_cell.angle_gamma   90.00
#
_symmetry.space_group_name_H-M   'P 1'
#
loop_
_entity.id
_entity.type
_entity.pdbx_description
1 polymer ?
#
loop_
_entity_poly.entity_id
_entity_poly.type
_entity_poly.pdbx_seq_one_letter_code
_entity_poly.pdbx_strand_id
1 'polypeptide(L)'
;MWLGKTLCIATQHNKERVLGPLFENLLGLTLIQDISLNTDILGSFCGETERKCTPIEALRQKCKLAAFQTNANFIVSSEGSFGPHPNIPFLYANEEFLMFYDKKNASEIIAHDLFFETNFSSDSCTEWNQVVEFCKRVKFPEHAVILKSSVLKPKKIVKGISNFKDLKIQFKRFIKSQPLVYIETDMRALYNPTRMNNIERLGRRLINKITSLCPFCNWPGFEIQRVIRGLPCKFCLQPTNSIVTCVWKCTHCLFEKTSPGNLIQPFVDPQFCNVCNP
;
A
#
# COMPACT_ATOMS: atom_id res chain seq x y z
N MET A 1 16.22 0.59 -21.72
CA MET A 1 15.34 1.73 -21.37
C MET A 1 15.68 2.30 -19.99
N TRP A 2 15.90 1.47 -18.96
CA TRP A 2 16.08 1.83 -17.56
C TRP A 2 17.53 1.81 -17.08
N LEU A 3 18.36 0.94 -17.68
CA LEU A 3 19.74 0.66 -17.28
C LEU A 3 20.58 1.91 -17.11
N GLY A 4 21.25 2.05 -15.98
CA GLY A 4 22.16 3.16 -15.66
C GLY A 4 21.48 4.49 -15.34
N LYS A 5 20.14 4.55 -15.30
CA LYS A 5 19.40 5.73 -14.86
C LYS A 5 19.18 5.72 -13.35
N THR A 6 18.99 6.91 -12.80
CA THR A 6 18.87 7.12 -11.35
C THR A 6 17.43 7.09 -10.87
N LEU A 7 17.22 6.49 -9.70
CA LEU A 7 15.94 6.37 -9.01
C LEU A 7 16.03 7.01 -7.61
N CYS A 8 15.05 7.83 -7.27
CA CYS A 8 14.79 8.28 -5.91
C CYS A 8 13.55 7.59 -5.34
N ILE A 9 13.66 7.02 -4.15
CA ILE A 9 12.51 6.50 -3.41
C ILE A 9 12.11 7.54 -2.35
N ALA A 10 11.01 8.25 -2.60
CA ALA A 10 10.49 9.32 -1.75
C ALA A 10 9.75 8.72 -0.52
N THR A 11 10.52 8.32 0.48
CA THR A 11 10.00 7.67 1.70
C THR A 11 10.80 8.04 2.93
N GLN A 12 10.20 7.92 4.12
CA GLN A 12 10.88 8.15 5.41
C GLN A 12 10.98 6.88 6.27
N HIS A 13 10.27 5.83 5.99
CA HIS A 13 10.15 4.68 6.90
C HIS A 13 10.89 3.44 6.40
N ASN A 14 12.12 3.62 5.89
CA ASN A 14 13.00 2.55 5.41
C ASN A 14 12.37 1.63 4.33
N LYS A 15 11.40 2.13 3.57
CA LYS A 15 10.77 1.35 2.48
C LYS A 15 11.75 1.10 1.32
N GLU A 16 12.79 1.91 1.19
CA GLU A 16 13.89 1.72 0.26
C GLU A 16 14.60 0.38 0.45
N ARG A 17 14.57 -0.20 1.67
CA ARG A 17 15.16 -1.52 1.95
C ARG A 17 14.51 -2.64 1.15
N VAL A 18 13.22 -2.56 0.88
CA VAL A 18 12.48 -3.57 0.11
C VAL A 18 12.24 -3.16 -1.33
N LEU A 19 12.07 -1.86 -1.59
CA LEU A 19 11.85 -1.35 -2.94
C LEU A 19 13.15 -1.19 -3.72
N GLY A 20 14.22 -0.67 -3.09
CA GLY A 20 15.51 -0.44 -3.75
C GLY A 20 16.02 -1.66 -4.51
N PRO A 21 16.25 -2.80 -3.83
CA PRO A 21 16.73 -4.02 -4.48
C PRO A 21 15.84 -4.51 -5.63
N LEU A 22 14.52 -4.28 -5.57
CA LEU A 22 13.62 -4.66 -6.66
C LEU A 22 13.90 -3.84 -7.92
N PHE A 23 14.02 -2.52 -7.79
CA PHE A 23 14.26 -1.62 -8.92
C PHE A 23 15.67 -1.77 -9.48
N GLU A 24 16.68 -1.96 -8.62
CA GLU A 24 18.05 -2.18 -9.03
C GLU A 24 18.22 -3.52 -9.79
N ASN A 25 17.72 -4.62 -9.21
CA ASN A 25 17.90 -5.96 -9.78
C ASN A 25 17.03 -6.20 -11.02
N LEU A 26 15.80 -5.68 -11.07
CA LEU A 26 14.84 -6.00 -12.13
C LEU A 26 14.82 -4.98 -13.27
N LEU A 27 15.22 -3.71 -13.00
CA LEU A 27 15.23 -2.65 -14.00
C LEU A 27 16.63 -2.09 -14.28
N GLY A 28 17.65 -2.45 -13.49
CA GLY A 28 19.01 -1.93 -13.61
C GLY A 28 19.10 -0.43 -13.30
N LEU A 29 18.22 0.08 -12.45
CA LEU A 29 18.27 1.45 -11.97
C LEU A 29 19.32 1.60 -10.88
N THR A 30 19.89 2.81 -10.73
CA THR A 30 20.81 3.15 -9.62
C THR A 30 20.07 3.97 -8.59
N LEU A 31 19.98 3.47 -7.35
CA LEU A 31 19.32 4.17 -6.27
C LEU A 31 20.14 5.38 -5.80
N ILE A 32 19.51 6.55 -5.73
CA ILE A 32 20.11 7.71 -5.07
C ILE A 32 19.91 7.55 -3.57
N GLN A 33 21.01 7.48 -2.82
CA GLN A 33 21.04 7.34 -1.36
C GLN A 33 21.01 8.70 -0.66
N ASP A 34 20.69 8.69 0.64
CA ASP A 34 20.79 9.82 1.58
C ASP A 34 19.97 11.08 1.23
N ILE A 35 18.71 10.88 0.79
CA ILE A 35 17.81 12.01 0.61
C ILE A 35 16.93 12.15 1.85
N SER A 36 17.21 13.16 2.66
CA SER A 36 16.37 13.54 3.81
C SER A 36 15.09 14.25 3.34
N LEU A 37 14.18 13.50 2.71
CA LEU A 37 12.87 14.01 2.32
C LEU A 37 11.91 13.97 3.51
N ASN A 38 11.56 15.13 4.06
CA ASN A 38 10.52 15.20 5.09
C ASN A 38 9.13 15.05 4.44
N THR A 39 8.71 13.81 4.19
CA THR A 39 7.41 13.51 3.56
C THR A 39 6.26 13.48 4.57
N ASP A 40 6.51 13.50 5.88
CA ASP A 40 5.48 13.46 6.93
C ASP A 40 4.71 14.78 7.07
N ILE A 41 5.24 15.88 6.51
CA ILE A 41 4.51 17.15 6.39
C ILE A 41 3.24 17.03 5.54
N LEU A 42 3.13 16.00 4.69
CA LEU A 42 1.97 15.73 3.83
C LEU A 42 0.93 14.82 4.49
N GLY A 43 1.12 14.43 5.74
CA GLY A 43 0.24 13.59 6.54
C GLY A 43 0.95 12.43 7.21
N SER A 44 0.64 12.13 8.48
CA SER A 44 1.26 11.06 9.27
C SER A 44 0.23 10.01 9.72
N PHE A 45 0.65 8.73 9.83
CA PHE A 45 -0.22 7.63 10.30
C PHE A 45 -0.63 7.75 11.76
N CYS A 46 0.09 8.48 12.56
CA CYS A 46 -0.13 8.59 14.00
C CYS A 46 -1.14 9.67 14.39
N GLY A 47 -1.82 10.30 13.42
CA GLY A 47 -2.82 11.32 13.68
C GLY A 47 -2.28 12.68 14.12
N GLU A 48 -0.95 12.90 14.02
CA GLU A 48 -0.35 14.21 14.32
C GLU A 48 -0.60 15.22 13.20
N THR A 49 -0.66 14.74 11.96
CA THR A 49 -0.98 15.57 10.80
C THR A 49 -2.12 14.91 10.04
N GLU A 50 -3.25 15.59 9.94
CA GLU A 50 -4.41 15.11 9.20
C GLU A 50 -4.12 15.13 7.69
N ARG A 51 -4.48 14.04 6.99
CA ARG A 51 -4.35 13.98 5.53
C ARG A 51 -5.46 14.84 4.90
N LYS A 52 -5.05 15.89 4.17
CA LYS A 52 -5.97 16.83 3.51
C LYS A 52 -6.26 16.49 2.05
N CYS A 53 -5.63 15.44 1.50
CA CYS A 53 -5.74 15.06 0.09
C CYS A 53 -5.90 13.56 -0.09
N THR A 54 -6.30 13.14 -1.29
CA THR A 54 -6.40 11.73 -1.65
C THR A 54 -5.01 11.06 -1.65
N PRO A 55 -4.93 9.71 -1.51
CA PRO A 55 -3.66 9.00 -1.57
C PRO A 55 -2.86 9.28 -2.86
N ILE A 56 -3.54 9.38 -4.00
CA ILE A 56 -2.90 9.66 -5.30
C ILE A 56 -2.34 11.07 -5.34
N GLU A 57 -3.05 12.06 -4.82
CA GLU A 57 -2.55 13.44 -4.72
C GLU A 57 -1.33 13.53 -3.80
N ALA A 58 -1.33 12.81 -2.67
CA ALA A 58 -0.19 12.75 -1.78
C ALA A 58 1.04 12.10 -2.47
N LEU A 59 0.84 11.03 -3.25
CA LEU A 59 1.91 10.43 -4.07
C LEU A 59 2.50 11.45 -5.05
N ARG A 60 1.66 12.19 -5.78
CA ARG A 60 2.09 13.23 -6.72
C ARG A 60 2.88 14.34 -6.03
N GLN A 61 2.42 14.80 -4.87
CA GLN A 61 3.13 15.81 -4.09
C GLN A 61 4.51 15.31 -3.64
N LYS A 62 4.63 14.07 -3.17
CA LYS A 62 5.91 13.44 -2.83
C LYS A 62 6.83 13.33 -4.04
N CYS A 63 6.31 12.90 -5.19
CA CYS A 63 7.08 12.83 -6.43
C CYS A 63 7.59 14.21 -6.85
N LYS A 64 6.75 15.25 -6.80
CA LYS A 64 7.15 16.63 -7.14
C LYS A 64 8.23 17.16 -6.19
N LEU A 65 8.08 16.93 -4.88
CA LEU A 65 9.07 17.33 -3.89
C LEU A 65 10.43 16.65 -4.15
N ALA A 66 10.42 15.33 -4.35
CA ALA A 66 11.64 14.58 -4.67
C ALA A 66 12.26 15.00 -6.02
N ALA A 67 11.44 15.26 -7.04
CA ALA A 67 11.90 15.74 -8.34
C ALA A 67 12.56 17.12 -8.27
N PHE A 68 12.11 17.97 -7.36
CA PHE A 68 12.72 19.28 -7.11
C PHE A 68 14.04 19.17 -6.35
N GLN A 69 14.11 18.29 -5.36
CA GLN A 69 15.27 18.15 -4.46
C GLN A 69 16.38 17.23 -5.01
N THR A 70 16.10 16.48 -6.08
CA THR A 70 17.04 15.48 -6.61
C THR A 70 17.21 15.58 -8.13
N ASN A 71 18.36 15.07 -8.60
CA ASN A 71 18.61 14.86 -10.02
C ASN A 71 18.19 13.48 -10.52
N ALA A 72 17.30 12.80 -9.79
CA ALA A 72 16.78 11.49 -10.20
C ALA A 72 16.05 11.56 -11.54
N ASN A 73 16.25 10.53 -12.37
CA ASN A 73 15.48 10.36 -13.62
C ASN A 73 14.06 9.90 -13.31
N PHE A 74 13.94 9.04 -12.29
CA PHE A 74 12.70 8.44 -11.85
C PHE A 74 12.50 8.61 -10.36
N ILE A 75 11.25 8.66 -9.92
CA ILE A 75 10.88 8.75 -8.51
C ILE A 75 9.84 7.68 -8.21
N VAL A 76 10.00 6.99 -7.08
CA VAL A 76 8.97 6.14 -6.50
C VAL A 76 8.47 6.77 -5.22
N SER A 77 7.17 6.98 -5.13
CA SER A 77 6.50 7.40 -3.91
C SER A 77 5.51 6.34 -3.42
N SER A 78 5.20 6.39 -2.12
CA SER A 78 4.30 5.42 -1.50
C SER A 78 3.33 6.08 -0.52
N GLU A 79 2.09 5.59 -0.52
CA GLU A 79 1.06 5.90 0.45
C GLU A 79 0.36 4.63 0.90
N GLY A 80 -0.18 4.65 2.12
CA GLY A 80 -0.99 3.56 2.63
C GLY A 80 -2.08 4.05 3.56
N SER A 81 -3.04 3.20 3.85
CA SER A 81 -4.07 3.40 4.86
C SER A 81 -4.46 2.08 5.53
N PHE A 82 -5.06 2.19 6.71
CA PHE A 82 -5.54 1.04 7.50
C PHE A 82 -6.94 1.36 7.98
N GLY A 83 -7.80 0.36 7.91
CA GLY A 83 -9.18 0.51 8.36
C GLY A 83 -10.03 -0.70 8.01
N PRO A 84 -11.35 -0.62 8.26
CA PRO A 84 -12.29 -1.62 7.80
C PRO A 84 -12.24 -1.77 6.28
N HIS A 85 -12.35 -3.02 5.81
CA HIS A 85 -12.43 -3.31 4.38
C HIS A 85 -13.70 -2.68 3.79
N PRO A 86 -13.66 -2.03 2.61
CA PRO A 86 -14.81 -1.32 2.03
C PRO A 86 -16.08 -2.15 1.90
N ASN A 87 -15.94 -3.45 1.57
CA ASN A 87 -17.07 -4.35 1.34
C ASN A 87 -17.31 -5.33 2.51
N ILE A 88 -16.40 -5.41 3.49
CA ILE A 88 -16.46 -6.36 4.61
C ILE A 88 -16.07 -5.60 5.90
N PRO A 89 -16.98 -4.82 6.49
CA PRO A 89 -16.64 -3.84 7.55
C PRO A 89 -16.05 -4.42 8.83
N PHE A 90 -16.27 -5.70 9.12
CA PHE A 90 -15.70 -6.39 10.28
C PHE A 90 -14.27 -6.92 10.05
N LEU A 91 -13.74 -6.78 8.83
CA LEU A 91 -12.38 -7.20 8.49
C LEU A 91 -11.51 -5.98 8.27
N TYR A 92 -10.38 -5.89 8.98
CA TYR A 92 -9.40 -4.84 8.74
C TYR A 92 -8.54 -5.15 7.53
N ALA A 93 -8.15 -4.10 6.81
CA ALA A 93 -7.29 -4.20 5.65
C ALA A 93 -6.21 -3.11 5.68
N ASN A 94 -5.11 -3.40 4.97
CA ASN A 94 -4.04 -2.48 4.65
C ASN A 94 -4.13 -2.15 3.16
N GLU A 95 -4.45 -0.92 2.84
CA GLU A 95 -4.46 -0.40 1.48
C GLU A 95 -3.14 0.31 1.21
N GLU A 96 -2.43 -0.08 0.16
CA GLU A 96 -1.14 0.50 -0.22
C GLU A 96 -1.16 0.97 -1.68
N PHE A 97 -0.53 2.10 -1.92
CA PHE A 97 -0.34 2.70 -3.23
C PHE A 97 1.15 2.96 -3.47
N LEU A 98 1.62 2.65 -4.67
CA LEU A 98 2.94 3.02 -5.16
C LEU A 98 2.80 3.74 -6.50
N MET A 99 3.55 4.82 -6.68
CA MET A 99 3.65 5.54 -7.94
C MET A 99 5.09 5.55 -8.42
N PHE A 100 5.29 5.17 -9.67
CA PHE A 100 6.54 5.41 -10.42
C PHE A 100 6.32 6.62 -11.32
N TYR A 101 7.17 7.62 -11.16
CA TYR A 101 7.11 8.88 -11.92
C TYR A 101 8.35 9.04 -12.79
N ASP A 102 8.15 9.19 -14.09
CA ASP A 102 9.19 9.54 -15.06
C ASP A 102 9.26 11.07 -15.18
N LYS A 103 10.34 11.66 -14.66
CA LYS A 103 10.53 13.11 -14.62
C LYS A 103 10.63 13.72 -16.02
N LYS A 104 11.26 13.01 -16.97
CA LYS A 104 11.46 13.51 -18.35
C LYS A 104 10.16 13.60 -19.12
N ASN A 105 9.32 12.58 -18.98
CA ASN A 105 8.10 12.44 -19.77
C ASN A 105 6.85 12.91 -19.01
N ALA A 106 7.00 13.32 -17.74
CA ALA A 106 5.91 13.67 -16.82
C ALA A 106 4.82 12.57 -16.75
N SER A 107 5.23 11.30 -16.83
CA SER A 107 4.32 10.16 -16.85
C SER A 107 4.29 9.41 -15.51
N GLU A 108 3.13 8.90 -15.15
CA GLU A 108 2.85 8.21 -13.90
C GLU A 108 2.41 6.78 -14.18
N ILE A 109 2.95 5.81 -13.44
CA ILE A 109 2.45 4.43 -13.39
C ILE A 109 2.14 4.12 -11.93
N ILE A 110 0.89 3.73 -11.65
CA ILE A 110 0.42 3.51 -10.29
C ILE A 110 0.08 2.03 -10.10
N ALA A 111 0.56 1.46 -9.01
CA ALA A 111 0.10 0.19 -8.48
C ALA A 111 -0.67 0.44 -7.17
N HIS A 112 -1.76 -0.28 -7.01
CA HIS A 112 -2.63 -0.25 -5.85
C HIS A 112 -3.04 -1.67 -5.47
N ASP A 113 -3.11 -1.95 -4.17
CA ASP A 113 -3.63 -3.21 -3.66
C ASP A 113 -4.20 -3.06 -2.25
N LEU A 114 -5.10 -3.98 -1.91
CA LEU A 114 -5.75 -4.11 -0.63
C LEU A 114 -5.36 -5.46 -0.01
N PHE A 115 -4.59 -5.42 1.08
CA PHE A 115 -4.07 -6.59 1.77
C PHE A 115 -4.87 -6.88 3.03
N PHE A 116 -5.27 -8.14 3.21
CA PHE A 116 -5.90 -8.62 4.44
C PHE A 116 -4.88 -9.01 5.52
N GLU A 117 -3.65 -9.25 5.12
CA GLU A 117 -2.54 -9.52 6.05
C GLU A 117 -2.14 -8.22 6.73
N THR A 118 -2.77 -7.96 7.87
CA THR A 118 -2.46 -6.81 8.73
C THR A 118 -2.63 -7.18 10.20
N ASN A 119 -1.82 -6.56 11.06
CA ASN A 119 -1.99 -6.62 12.52
C ASN A 119 -2.59 -5.32 13.06
N PHE A 120 -3.22 -4.50 12.20
CA PHE A 120 -3.87 -3.24 12.61
C PHE A 120 -4.85 -3.49 13.74
N SER A 121 -4.57 -2.93 14.90
CA SER A 121 -5.37 -3.13 16.11
C SER A 121 -5.10 -2.01 17.11
N SER A 122 -6.10 -1.74 17.94
CA SER A 122 -5.98 -0.84 19.10
C SER A 122 -6.80 -1.37 20.26
N ASP A 123 -6.44 -0.97 21.47
CA ASP A 123 -7.16 -1.31 22.69
C ASP A 123 -6.98 -0.21 23.73
N SER A 124 -7.77 -0.31 24.81
CA SER A 124 -7.65 0.54 25.99
C SER A 124 -7.33 -0.30 27.21
N CYS A 125 -6.31 0.11 27.97
CA CYS A 125 -5.76 -0.67 29.07
C CYS A 125 -5.74 0.14 30.37
N THR A 126 -6.17 -0.45 31.46
CA THR A 126 -6.05 0.05 32.83
C THR A 126 -4.97 -0.72 33.62
N GLU A 127 -4.67 -1.96 33.19
CA GLU A 127 -3.77 -2.87 33.85
C GLU A 127 -2.72 -3.46 32.89
N TRP A 128 -1.56 -3.84 33.46
CA TRP A 128 -0.46 -4.41 32.70
C TRP A 128 -0.80 -5.72 31.97
N ASN A 129 -1.65 -6.56 32.55
CA ASN A 129 -2.03 -7.82 31.95
C ASN A 129 -2.77 -7.62 30.62
N GLN A 130 -3.62 -6.58 30.51
CA GLN A 130 -4.32 -6.23 29.27
C GLN A 130 -3.31 -5.81 28.17
N VAL A 131 -2.27 -5.07 28.54
CA VAL A 131 -1.16 -4.71 27.62
C VAL A 131 -0.44 -5.96 27.12
N VAL A 132 -0.18 -6.94 28.01
CA VAL A 132 0.50 -8.19 27.63
C VAL A 132 -0.37 -9.01 26.67
N GLU A 133 -1.69 -9.11 26.91
CA GLU A 133 -2.61 -9.82 26.01
C GLU A 133 -2.71 -9.12 24.66
N PHE A 134 -2.78 -7.79 24.62
CA PHE A 134 -2.69 -7.04 23.38
C PHE A 134 -1.39 -7.35 22.60
N CYS A 135 -0.24 -7.33 23.28
CA CYS A 135 1.06 -7.63 22.70
C CYS A 135 1.15 -9.00 22.05
N LYS A 136 0.60 -10.04 22.71
CA LYS A 136 0.53 -11.41 22.15
C LYS A 136 -0.26 -11.42 20.83
N ARG A 137 -1.41 -10.75 20.80
CA ARG A 137 -2.30 -10.71 19.65
C ARG A 137 -1.67 -10.02 18.44
N VAL A 138 -0.87 -8.98 18.66
CA VAL A 138 -0.30 -8.14 17.58
C VAL A 138 1.13 -8.50 17.20
N LYS A 139 1.67 -9.62 17.70
CA LYS A 139 3.03 -10.12 17.43
C LYS A 139 4.14 -9.17 17.93
N PHE A 140 3.93 -8.53 19.07
CA PHE A 140 4.99 -7.76 19.74
C PHE A 140 6.02 -8.73 20.36
N PRO A 141 7.33 -8.47 20.34
CA PRO A 141 8.01 -7.22 20.01
C PRO A 141 8.44 -7.08 18.54
N GLU A 142 8.18 -8.08 17.69
CA GLU A 142 8.53 -8.05 16.27
C GLU A 142 7.84 -6.87 15.55
N HIS A 143 6.59 -6.60 15.92
CA HIS A 143 5.84 -5.43 15.52
C HIS A 143 5.79 -4.45 16.69
N ALA A 144 6.22 -3.20 16.48
CA ALA A 144 6.19 -2.20 17.52
C ALA A 144 4.77 -1.72 17.84
N VAL A 145 4.64 -1.08 19.00
CA VAL A 145 3.39 -0.48 19.47
C VAL A 145 3.55 0.99 19.82
N ILE A 146 2.42 1.68 19.90
CA ILE A 146 2.30 3.09 20.30
C ILE A 146 1.44 3.14 21.55
N LEU A 147 1.83 3.98 22.53
CA LEU A 147 0.99 4.35 23.68
C LEU A 147 0.53 5.80 23.55
N LYS A 148 -0.75 6.03 23.82
CA LYS A 148 -1.42 7.34 23.74
C LYS A 148 -2.21 7.65 25.01
N SER A 149 -2.32 8.95 25.31
CA SER A 149 -3.16 9.43 26.43
C SER A 149 -4.65 9.48 26.07
N SER A 150 -4.98 9.55 24.80
CA SER A 150 -6.38 9.51 24.26
C SER A 150 -6.37 9.07 22.81
N VAL A 151 -7.53 8.64 22.30
CA VAL A 151 -7.69 8.28 20.88
C VAL A 151 -7.59 9.51 20.00
N LEU A 152 -8.31 10.55 20.35
CA LEU A 152 -8.34 11.82 19.60
C LEU A 152 -7.47 12.85 20.30
N LYS A 153 -6.60 13.54 19.52
CA LYS A 153 -5.72 14.63 19.99
C LYS A 153 -4.96 14.28 21.30
N PRO A 154 -4.15 13.22 21.32
CA PRO A 154 -3.46 12.81 22.53
C PRO A 154 -2.45 13.87 22.98
N LYS A 155 -2.51 14.26 24.28
CA LYS A 155 -1.54 15.18 24.89
C LYS A 155 -0.15 14.53 25.04
N LYS A 156 -0.11 13.20 25.12
CA LYS A 156 1.10 12.40 25.24
C LYS A 156 1.02 11.20 24.32
N ILE A 157 2.07 10.98 23.54
CA ILE A 157 2.23 9.84 22.63
C ILE A 157 3.66 9.32 22.70
N VAL A 158 3.83 8.02 22.75
CA VAL A 158 5.14 7.34 22.64
C VAL A 158 5.03 6.27 21.57
N LYS A 159 5.87 6.39 20.55
CA LYS A 159 5.85 5.58 19.34
C LYS A 159 7.09 4.69 19.24
N GLY A 160 7.00 3.62 18.41
CA GLY A 160 8.14 2.77 18.10
C GLY A 160 8.62 1.94 19.28
N ILE A 161 7.73 1.62 20.23
CA ILE A 161 8.10 0.76 21.36
C ILE A 161 8.22 -0.66 20.84
N SER A 162 9.43 -1.24 20.92
CA SER A 162 9.77 -2.55 20.33
C SER A 162 10.39 -3.52 21.35
N ASN A 163 10.30 -3.24 22.66
CA ASN A 163 10.71 -4.17 23.70
C ASN A 163 9.84 -4.05 24.96
N PHE A 164 9.68 -5.14 25.71
CA PHE A 164 8.82 -5.21 26.88
C PHE A 164 9.28 -4.34 28.05
N LYS A 165 10.59 -4.13 28.21
CA LYS A 165 11.14 -3.29 29.28
C LYS A 165 10.69 -1.85 29.12
N ASP A 166 10.88 -1.29 27.95
CA ASP A 166 10.48 0.08 27.64
C ASP A 166 8.96 0.23 27.67
N LEU A 167 8.23 -0.73 27.10
CA LEU A 167 6.76 -0.73 27.13
C LEU A 167 6.24 -0.66 28.56
N LYS A 168 6.78 -1.49 29.48
CA LYS A 168 6.39 -1.48 30.90
C LYS A 168 6.71 -0.16 31.61
N ILE A 169 7.87 0.41 31.31
CA ILE A 169 8.28 1.72 31.86
C ILE A 169 7.31 2.81 31.37
N GLN A 170 7.03 2.86 30.08
CA GLN A 170 6.14 3.86 29.52
C GLN A 170 4.70 3.68 30.03
N PHE A 171 4.17 2.44 30.04
CA PHE A 171 2.85 2.18 30.58
C PHE A 171 2.70 2.67 32.02
N LYS A 172 3.68 2.35 32.91
CA LYS A 172 3.69 2.86 34.29
C LYS A 172 3.70 4.39 34.38
N ARG A 173 4.37 5.07 33.43
CA ARG A 173 4.38 6.55 33.36
C ARG A 173 3.03 7.13 32.94
N PHE A 174 2.33 6.44 32.02
CA PHE A 174 1.02 6.86 31.58
C PHE A 174 -0.05 6.66 32.66
N ILE A 175 -0.09 5.46 33.29
CA ILE A 175 -1.11 5.10 34.27
C ILE A 175 -1.02 5.95 35.55
N LYS A 176 0.16 6.50 35.88
CA LYS A 176 0.33 7.45 36.98
C LYS A 176 -0.37 8.78 36.74
N SER A 177 -0.55 9.18 35.50
CA SER A 177 -1.12 10.48 35.12
C SER A 177 -2.57 10.39 34.67
N GLN A 178 -3.06 9.18 34.38
CA GLN A 178 -4.43 8.96 33.88
C GLN A 178 -4.86 7.51 34.09
N PRO A 179 -6.16 7.24 34.36
CA PRO A 179 -6.63 5.89 34.71
C PRO A 179 -6.69 4.94 33.48
N LEU A 180 -6.61 5.44 32.27
CA LEU A 180 -6.77 4.69 31.03
C LEU A 180 -5.65 5.03 30.04
N VAL A 181 -5.01 4.00 29.45
CA VAL A 181 -3.96 4.14 28.45
C VAL A 181 -4.43 3.47 27.15
N TYR A 182 -4.30 4.17 26.05
CA TYR A 182 -4.58 3.60 24.73
C TYR A 182 -3.29 3.00 24.15
N ILE A 183 -3.39 1.76 23.67
CA ILE A 183 -2.33 1.05 22.97
C ILE A 183 -2.79 0.73 21.55
N GLU A 184 -1.90 0.93 20.59
CA GLU A 184 -2.17 0.57 19.19
C GLU A 184 -0.91 0.01 18.52
N THR A 185 -1.08 -0.74 17.45
CA THR A 185 0.02 -1.20 16.60
C THR A 185 0.69 -0.02 15.89
N ASP A 186 2.02 -0.02 15.82
CA ASP A 186 2.75 0.97 15.05
C ASP A 186 2.76 0.58 13.57
N MET A 187 1.90 1.24 12.79
CA MET A 187 1.72 0.92 11.37
C MET A 187 2.74 1.60 10.45
N ARG A 188 3.75 2.30 10.98
CA ARG A 188 4.88 2.78 10.17
C ARG A 188 5.70 1.60 9.65
N ALA A 189 6.05 1.61 8.37
CA ALA A 189 6.71 0.47 7.71
C ALA A 189 7.97 -0.02 8.44
N LEU A 190 8.79 0.91 8.95
CA LEU A 190 9.99 0.62 9.75
C LEU A 190 9.72 -0.29 10.96
N TYR A 191 8.54 -0.21 11.55
CA TYR A 191 8.15 -0.91 12.77
C TYR A 191 7.14 -2.04 12.54
N ASN A 192 6.83 -2.33 11.27
CA ASN A 192 5.79 -3.30 10.92
C ASN A 192 6.23 -4.21 9.76
N PRO A 193 6.84 -5.36 10.06
CA PRO A 193 7.31 -6.31 9.05
C PRO A 193 6.20 -6.80 8.11
N THR A 194 4.99 -7.04 8.62
CA THR A 194 3.84 -7.44 7.78
C THR A 194 3.52 -6.37 6.73
N ARG A 195 3.48 -5.10 7.12
CA ARG A 195 3.31 -3.99 6.18
C ARG A 195 4.46 -3.90 5.17
N MET A 196 5.70 -4.09 5.64
CA MET A 196 6.89 -4.04 4.77
C MET A 196 6.81 -5.10 3.66
N ASN A 197 6.36 -6.32 3.99
CA ASN A 197 6.13 -7.38 3.01
C ASN A 197 5.02 -7.02 2.01
N ASN A 198 3.93 -6.38 2.46
CA ASN A 198 2.88 -5.91 1.56
C ASN A 198 3.41 -4.86 0.57
N ILE A 199 4.24 -3.93 1.04
CA ILE A 199 4.90 -2.93 0.20
C ILE A 199 5.84 -3.59 -0.83
N GLU A 200 6.60 -4.62 -0.45
CA GLU A 200 7.44 -5.38 -1.38
C GLU A 200 6.62 -6.07 -2.46
N ARG A 201 5.54 -6.77 -2.07
CA ARG A 201 4.60 -7.42 -3.02
C ARG A 201 4.01 -6.42 -4.01
N LEU A 202 3.61 -5.24 -3.52
CA LEU A 202 3.12 -4.16 -4.39
C LEU A 202 4.21 -3.60 -5.28
N GLY A 203 5.46 -3.51 -4.79
CA GLY A 203 6.64 -3.12 -5.58
C GLY A 203 6.86 -4.02 -6.79
N ARG A 204 6.75 -5.34 -6.61
CA ARG A 204 6.81 -6.32 -7.71
C ARG A 204 5.69 -6.12 -8.73
N ARG A 205 4.47 -5.84 -8.28
CA ARG A 205 3.34 -5.51 -9.19
C ARG A 205 3.60 -4.22 -9.96
N LEU A 206 4.14 -3.21 -9.30
CA LEU A 206 4.50 -1.95 -9.96
C LEU A 206 5.55 -2.18 -11.05
N ILE A 207 6.58 -2.98 -10.79
CA ILE A 207 7.60 -3.33 -11.79
C ILE A 207 6.99 -4.07 -12.97
N ASN A 208 6.09 -5.03 -12.73
CA ASN A 208 5.38 -5.72 -13.80
C ASN A 208 4.57 -4.76 -14.68
N LYS A 209 3.94 -3.73 -14.09
CA LYS A 209 3.27 -2.68 -14.87
C LYS A 209 4.27 -1.84 -15.68
N ILE A 210 5.38 -1.44 -15.09
CA ILE A 210 6.43 -0.65 -15.76
C ILE A 210 7.02 -1.42 -16.93
N THR A 211 7.24 -2.72 -16.80
CA THR A 211 7.84 -3.58 -17.85
C THR A 211 6.82 -4.05 -18.88
N SER A 212 5.53 -3.87 -18.63
CA SER A 212 4.48 -4.12 -19.62
C SER A 212 4.48 -3.02 -20.67
N LEU A 213 5.11 -3.29 -21.80
CA LEU A 213 5.28 -2.31 -22.88
C LEU A 213 4.13 -2.40 -23.89
N CYS A 214 3.73 -1.25 -24.40
CA CYS A 214 2.76 -1.19 -25.50
C CYS A 214 3.33 -1.86 -26.74
N PRO A 215 2.63 -2.82 -27.36
CA PRO A 215 3.14 -3.52 -28.55
C PRO A 215 3.24 -2.63 -29.79
N PHE A 216 2.63 -1.44 -29.78
CA PHE A 216 2.68 -0.50 -30.89
C PHE A 216 3.79 0.55 -30.75
N CYS A 217 3.90 1.21 -29.57
CA CYS A 217 4.84 2.32 -29.40
C CYS A 217 5.92 2.06 -28.32
N ASN A 218 5.97 0.88 -27.71
CA ASN A 218 6.87 0.48 -26.63
C ASN A 218 6.80 1.36 -25.37
N TRP A 219 5.71 2.12 -25.20
CA TRP A 219 5.50 2.91 -23.98
C TRP A 219 5.19 2.00 -22.79
N PRO A 220 5.77 2.25 -21.60
CA PRO A 220 5.52 1.45 -20.40
C PRO A 220 4.12 1.67 -19.84
N GLY A 221 3.64 0.72 -19.04
CA GLY A 221 2.33 0.82 -18.39
C GLY A 221 1.15 0.37 -19.26
N PHE A 222 1.39 -0.54 -20.23
CA PHE A 222 0.32 -1.13 -21.01
C PHE A 222 -0.45 -2.14 -20.15
N GLU A 223 -1.69 -1.82 -19.78
CA GLU A 223 -2.48 -2.61 -18.84
C GLU A 223 -3.96 -2.66 -19.20
N ILE A 224 -4.70 -3.53 -18.50
CA ILE A 224 -6.16 -3.64 -18.63
C ILE A 224 -6.78 -2.36 -18.08
N GLN A 225 -7.44 -1.57 -18.95
CA GLN A 225 -8.13 -0.34 -18.56
C GLN A 225 -9.62 -0.57 -18.31
N ARG A 226 -10.22 -1.56 -18.96
CA ARG A 226 -11.62 -1.94 -18.73
C ARG A 226 -11.84 -3.41 -19.01
N VAL A 227 -12.91 -3.95 -18.43
CA VAL A 227 -13.37 -5.32 -18.65
C VAL A 227 -14.78 -5.29 -19.19
N ILE A 228 -15.08 -6.21 -20.10
CA ILE A 228 -16.43 -6.47 -20.61
C ILE A 228 -16.92 -7.73 -19.90
N ARG A 229 -18.06 -7.63 -19.23
CA ARG A 229 -18.72 -8.74 -18.53
C ARG A 229 -19.80 -9.38 -19.40
N GLY A 230 -20.32 -10.54 -18.97
CA GLY A 230 -21.39 -11.23 -19.67
C GLY A 230 -21.01 -12.63 -20.16
N LEU A 231 -19.96 -13.26 -19.58
CA LEU A 231 -19.62 -14.64 -19.90
C LEU A 231 -20.87 -15.54 -19.65
N PRO A 232 -21.35 -16.33 -20.62
CA PRO A 232 -22.62 -17.03 -20.48
C PRO A 232 -22.55 -18.15 -19.43
N CYS A 233 -23.66 -18.37 -18.74
CA CYS A 233 -23.83 -19.52 -17.86
C CYS A 233 -23.88 -20.81 -18.70
N LYS A 234 -23.22 -21.87 -18.24
CA LYS A 234 -23.18 -23.16 -18.93
C LYS A 234 -24.57 -23.83 -19.03
N PHE A 235 -25.50 -23.51 -18.11
CA PHE A 235 -26.83 -24.13 -18.06
C PHE A 235 -27.89 -23.31 -18.76
N CYS A 236 -28.10 -22.04 -18.35
CA CYS A 236 -29.20 -21.22 -18.90
C CYS A 236 -28.76 -20.26 -20.02
N LEU A 237 -27.50 -20.22 -20.36
CA LEU A 237 -26.89 -19.36 -21.38
C LEU A 237 -27.04 -17.83 -21.12
N GLN A 238 -27.67 -17.44 -20.04
CA GLN A 238 -27.79 -16.03 -19.68
C GLN A 238 -26.42 -15.43 -19.32
N PRO A 239 -26.19 -14.13 -19.64
CA PRO A 239 -24.95 -13.45 -19.30
C PRO A 239 -24.79 -13.35 -17.79
N THR A 240 -23.57 -13.58 -17.30
CA THR A 240 -23.19 -13.48 -15.89
C THR A 240 -22.32 -12.24 -15.63
N ASN A 241 -21.97 -12.01 -14.35
CA ASN A 241 -21.03 -10.96 -13.97
C ASN A 241 -19.55 -11.30 -14.29
N SER A 242 -19.28 -12.49 -14.84
CA SER A 242 -17.93 -12.91 -15.18
C SER A 242 -17.40 -12.19 -16.42
N ILE A 243 -16.09 -12.00 -16.46
CA ILE A 243 -15.40 -11.23 -17.50
C ILE A 243 -15.33 -12.07 -18.79
N VAL A 244 -15.84 -11.52 -19.90
CA VAL A 244 -15.70 -12.08 -21.26
C VAL A 244 -14.41 -11.60 -21.90
N THR A 245 -14.10 -10.30 -21.79
CA THR A 245 -13.01 -9.66 -22.50
C THR A 245 -12.33 -8.63 -21.63
N CYS A 246 -11.01 -8.65 -21.65
CA CYS A 246 -10.16 -7.59 -21.08
C CYS A 246 -9.72 -6.66 -22.21
N VAL A 247 -9.83 -5.35 -22.01
CA VAL A 247 -9.37 -4.33 -22.95
C VAL A 247 -8.14 -3.67 -22.37
N TRP A 248 -7.01 -3.92 -23.01
CA TRP A 248 -5.70 -3.31 -22.70
C TRP A 248 -5.58 -2.01 -23.49
N LYS A 249 -5.00 -0.97 -22.87
CA LYS A 249 -4.86 0.33 -23.51
C LYS A 249 -3.52 0.98 -23.16
N CYS A 250 -2.92 1.60 -24.17
CA CYS A 250 -1.76 2.43 -24.00
C CYS A 250 -2.19 3.86 -23.64
N THR A 251 -1.65 4.41 -22.58
CA THR A 251 -1.94 5.81 -22.16
C THR A 251 -1.26 6.83 -23.05
N HIS A 252 -0.22 6.45 -23.80
CA HIS A 252 0.55 7.35 -24.68
C HIS A 252 -0.03 7.42 -26.11
N CYS A 253 -0.13 6.27 -26.81
CA CYS A 253 -0.58 6.26 -28.22
C CYS A 253 -2.04 5.83 -28.40
N LEU A 254 -2.75 5.56 -27.30
CA LEU A 254 -4.15 5.13 -27.26
C LEU A 254 -4.44 3.77 -27.93
N PHE A 255 -3.39 3.04 -28.34
CA PHE A 255 -3.55 1.70 -28.89
C PHE A 255 -4.32 0.80 -27.93
N GLU A 256 -5.32 0.10 -28.45
CA GLU A 256 -6.11 -0.87 -27.70
C GLU A 256 -5.91 -2.29 -28.25
N LYS A 257 -5.87 -3.26 -27.33
CA LYS A 257 -5.84 -4.69 -27.63
C LYS A 257 -6.83 -5.40 -26.74
N THR A 258 -7.57 -6.34 -27.27
CA THR A 258 -8.46 -7.19 -26.48
C THR A 258 -7.83 -8.55 -26.23
N SER A 259 -8.15 -9.15 -25.08
CA SER A 259 -7.85 -10.53 -24.75
C SER A 259 -9.06 -11.18 -24.06
N PRO A 260 -9.26 -12.50 -24.18
CA PRO A 260 -10.29 -13.19 -23.41
C PRO A 260 -10.14 -12.95 -21.92
N GLY A 261 -11.23 -12.77 -21.20
CA GLY A 261 -11.25 -12.62 -19.74
C GLY A 261 -10.97 -13.94 -19.01
N ASN A 262 -11.41 -15.05 -19.60
CA ASN A 262 -11.11 -16.41 -19.17
C ASN A 262 -10.52 -17.20 -20.34
N LEU A 263 -9.29 -17.68 -20.19
CA LEU A 263 -8.60 -18.46 -21.24
C LEU A 263 -8.95 -19.95 -21.17
N ILE A 264 -9.60 -20.43 -20.10
CA ILE A 264 -9.77 -21.85 -19.80
C ILE A 264 -11.18 -22.34 -20.10
N GLN A 265 -12.21 -21.53 -19.87
CA GLN A 265 -13.60 -21.95 -20.01
C GLN A 265 -14.45 -20.88 -20.72
N PRO A 266 -15.19 -21.25 -21.78
CA PRO A 266 -16.09 -20.34 -22.50
C PRO A 266 -17.44 -20.08 -21.78
N PHE A 267 -17.68 -20.76 -20.66
CA PHE A 267 -18.92 -20.70 -19.87
C PHE A 267 -18.59 -20.60 -18.37
N VAL A 268 -19.53 -20.04 -17.62
CA VAL A 268 -19.50 -19.97 -16.16
C VAL A 268 -20.30 -21.11 -15.56
N ASP A 269 -19.82 -21.70 -14.47
CA ASP A 269 -20.56 -22.68 -13.69
C ASP A 269 -21.88 -22.07 -13.17
N PRO A 270 -23.00 -22.81 -13.20
CA PRO A 270 -24.32 -22.34 -12.74
C PRO A 270 -24.32 -21.81 -11.29
N GLN A 271 -23.41 -22.27 -10.43
CA GLN A 271 -23.29 -21.78 -9.04
C GLN A 271 -22.94 -20.27 -8.96
N PHE A 272 -22.34 -19.69 -10.01
CA PHE A 272 -22.02 -18.26 -10.11
C PHE A 272 -22.97 -17.49 -11.03
N CYS A 273 -24.11 -18.08 -11.39
CA CYS A 273 -25.10 -17.46 -12.23
C CYS A 273 -26.24 -16.90 -11.38
N ASN A 274 -26.49 -15.60 -11.48
CA ASN A 274 -27.57 -14.94 -10.73
C ASN A 274 -28.99 -15.39 -11.11
N VAL A 275 -29.14 -16.13 -12.20
CA VAL A 275 -30.45 -16.70 -12.66
C VAL A 275 -30.60 -18.13 -12.13
N CYS A 276 -29.56 -18.96 -12.18
CA CYS A 276 -29.62 -20.35 -11.75
C CYS A 276 -29.40 -20.51 -10.25
N ASN A 277 -28.69 -19.58 -9.62
CA ASN A 277 -28.39 -19.51 -8.20
C ASN A 277 -28.47 -18.03 -7.75
N PRO A 278 -29.70 -17.51 -7.54
CA PRO A 278 -29.96 -16.10 -7.20
C PRO A 278 -29.50 -15.71 -5.78
#